data_d6fef21eef9842d43bed77785683008f
#
_entry.id   d6fef21eef9842d43bed77785683008f
#
_cell.length_a   1.000
_cell.length_b   1.000
_cell.length_c   1.000
_cell.angle_alpha   90.00
_cell.angle_beta   90.00
_cell.angle_gamma   90.00
#
_symmetry.space_group_name_H-M   'P 1'
#
loop_
_entity.id
_entity.type
_entity.pdbx_description
1 polymer ?
#
loop_
_entity_poly.entity_id
_entity_poly.type
_entity_poly.pdbx_seq_one_letter_code
_entity_poly.pdbx_strand_id
1 'polypeptide(L)'
;VDIESATIFERTNKMKQVDNLRDLIHHCEICKDHLEPRPIIQFSSKARLLLIGQAPGLKVHQTGIPFNDPSGDRLRQWLGLDKDTFYNPEHIAIMPMGLCYPGKGKTGDLPPRPECAPQWHQPVLDLMPNIGMTLLIGQYAQNYYLQDKPKTLTETVKQWQQWAPRYIPLPHPSPRNAIWLKKNPWFESDVVPYIRQYVHQHLAIKDQV
;
A
#
# COMPACT_ATOMS: atom_id res chain seq x y z
N VAL A 1 17.94 -19.27 29.94
CA VAL A 1 17.94 -18.89 28.50
C VAL A 1 18.08 -17.37 28.50
N ASP A 2 19.19 -16.90 27.92
CA ASP A 2 19.52 -15.49 27.88
C ASP A 2 18.46 -14.74 27.05
N ILE A 3 18.00 -13.59 27.55
CA ILE A 3 16.94 -12.76 26.89
C ILE A 3 17.37 -12.40 25.45
N GLU A 4 18.65 -12.22 25.22
CA GLU A 4 19.23 -11.88 23.93
C GLU A 4 19.11 -13.05 22.93
N SER A 5 19.34 -14.28 23.39
CA SER A 5 19.20 -15.49 22.57
C SER A 5 17.72 -15.77 22.20
N ALA A 6 16.79 -15.54 23.11
CA ALA A 6 15.35 -15.66 22.84
C ALA A 6 14.88 -14.62 21.81
N THR A 7 15.34 -13.39 21.92
CA THR A 7 15.02 -12.30 20.99
C THR A 7 15.56 -12.57 19.57
N ILE A 8 16.77 -13.12 19.44
CA ILE A 8 17.36 -13.50 18.16
C ILE A 8 16.57 -14.65 17.53
N PHE A 9 16.19 -15.66 18.31
CA PHE A 9 15.40 -16.80 17.84
C PHE A 9 14.03 -16.37 17.31
N GLU A 10 13.30 -15.50 18.02
CA GLU A 10 12.02 -14.96 17.60
C GLU A 10 12.11 -14.15 16.30
N ARG A 11 13.14 -13.30 16.18
CA ARG A 11 13.40 -12.53 14.96
C ARG A 11 13.68 -13.43 13.77
N THR A 12 14.51 -14.46 13.96
CA THR A 12 14.84 -15.42 12.88
C THR A 12 13.61 -16.21 12.45
N ASN A 13 12.78 -16.65 13.39
CA ASN A 13 11.54 -17.36 13.08
C ASN A 13 10.55 -16.49 12.30
N LYS A 14 10.40 -15.22 12.69
CA LYS A 14 9.53 -14.26 12.02
C LYS A 14 10.02 -13.93 10.60
N MET A 15 11.32 -13.82 10.38
CA MET A 15 11.89 -13.66 9.03
C MET A 15 11.55 -14.84 8.14
N LYS A 16 11.73 -16.08 8.63
CA LYS A 16 11.35 -17.30 7.89
C LYS A 16 9.86 -17.33 7.53
N GLN A 17 8.99 -16.90 8.43
CA GLN A 17 7.55 -16.80 8.15
C GLN A 17 7.23 -15.79 7.03
N VAL A 18 7.90 -14.63 7.03
CA VAL A 18 7.77 -13.63 5.96
C VAL A 18 8.22 -14.20 4.62
N ASP A 19 9.36 -14.87 4.57
CA ASP A 19 9.90 -15.46 3.33
C ASP A 19 9.00 -16.58 2.81
N ASN A 20 8.53 -17.48 3.68
CA ASN A 20 7.60 -18.55 3.30
C ASN A 20 6.28 -17.98 2.75
N LEU A 21 5.71 -16.97 3.39
CA LEU A 21 4.47 -16.37 2.90
C LEU A 21 4.69 -15.65 1.56
N ARG A 22 5.83 -14.98 1.40
CA ARG A 22 6.19 -14.34 0.13
C ARG A 22 6.30 -15.34 -1.00
N ASP A 23 6.91 -16.50 -0.75
CA ASP A 23 7.03 -17.58 -1.73
C ASP A 23 5.66 -18.16 -2.10
N LEU A 24 4.77 -18.37 -1.11
CA LEU A 24 3.39 -18.82 -1.38
C LEU A 24 2.62 -17.81 -2.24
N ILE A 25 2.78 -16.51 -1.96
CA ILE A 25 2.15 -15.44 -2.75
C ILE A 25 2.71 -15.45 -4.18
N HIS A 26 4.01 -15.55 -4.37
CA HIS A 26 4.64 -15.52 -5.69
C HIS A 26 4.20 -16.69 -6.58
N HIS A 27 3.87 -17.84 -6.00
CA HIS A 27 3.36 -19.01 -6.71
C HIS A 27 1.82 -19.08 -6.75
N CYS A 28 1.12 -17.99 -6.40
CA CYS A 28 -0.34 -17.97 -6.43
C CYS A 28 -0.89 -18.01 -7.86
N GLU A 29 -1.72 -19.00 -8.13
CA GLU A 29 -2.41 -19.21 -9.42
C GLU A 29 -3.95 -19.12 -9.33
N ILE A 30 -4.50 -18.62 -8.23
CA ILE A 30 -5.95 -18.59 -7.98
C ILE A 30 -6.72 -17.92 -9.14
N CYS A 31 -6.13 -16.89 -9.74
CA CYS A 31 -6.76 -16.11 -10.80
C CYS A 31 -6.26 -16.45 -12.22
N LYS A 32 -5.56 -17.56 -12.45
CA LYS A 32 -4.95 -17.93 -13.73
C LYS A 32 -5.92 -17.99 -14.92
N ASP A 33 -7.17 -18.32 -14.69
CA ASP A 33 -8.19 -18.38 -15.73
C ASP A 33 -8.69 -16.98 -16.16
N HIS A 34 -8.27 -15.92 -15.48
CA HIS A 34 -8.74 -14.54 -15.69
C HIS A 34 -7.62 -13.55 -16.04
N LEU A 35 -6.39 -13.84 -15.63
CA LEU A 35 -5.23 -12.98 -15.82
C LEU A 35 -3.93 -13.79 -15.78
N GLU A 36 -2.84 -13.19 -16.22
CA GLU A 36 -1.50 -13.76 -16.05
C GLU A 36 -1.06 -13.60 -14.58
N PRO A 37 -0.86 -14.70 -13.84
CA PRO A 37 -0.42 -14.63 -12.45
C PRO A 37 1.00 -14.08 -12.35
N ARG A 38 1.13 -12.90 -11.77
CA ARG A 38 2.41 -12.28 -11.43
C ARG A 38 2.19 -11.38 -10.22
N PRO A 39 2.11 -11.94 -9.01
CA PRO A 39 1.89 -11.16 -7.81
C PRO A 39 3.02 -10.17 -7.54
N ILE A 40 2.66 -8.92 -7.25
CA ILE A 40 3.60 -7.85 -6.94
C ILE A 40 3.22 -7.29 -5.58
N ILE A 41 4.11 -7.49 -4.61
CA ILE A 41 3.94 -7.10 -3.22
C ILE A 41 5.30 -6.74 -2.62
N GLN A 42 5.31 -5.81 -1.68
CA GLN A 42 6.47 -5.46 -0.87
C GLN A 42 6.06 -5.47 0.60
N PHE A 43 6.72 -6.24 1.45
CA PHE A 43 6.45 -6.22 2.90
C PHE A 43 7.59 -6.80 3.71
N SER A 44 7.64 -6.39 4.98
CA SER A 44 8.54 -6.90 5.99
C SER A 44 7.88 -6.78 7.36
N SER A 45 8.26 -7.63 8.30
CA SER A 45 7.78 -7.55 9.69
C SER A 45 8.17 -6.25 10.42
N LYS A 46 9.09 -5.48 9.85
CA LYS A 46 9.55 -4.20 10.40
C LYS A 46 8.80 -2.99 9.82
N ALA A 47 8.05 -3.16 8.72
CA ALA A 47 7.33 -2.07 8.06
C ALA A 47 6.45 -1.29 9.05
N ARG A 48 6.40 0.03 8.88
CA ARG A 48 5.64 0.96 9.72
C ARG A 48 4.53 1.69 8.99
N LEU A 49 4.66 1.81 7.67
CA LEU A 49 3.66 2.39 6.78
C LEU A 49 3.20 1.33 5.78
N LEU A 50 1.89 1.20 5.60
CA LEU A 50 1.29 0.30 4.62
C LEU A 50 0.56 1.11 3.54
N LEU A 51 0.83 0.79 2.29
CA LEU A 51 0.16 1.34 1.12
C LEU A 51 -0.75 0.28 0.49
N ILE A 52 -2.05 0.54 0.45
CA ILE A 52 -3.03 -0.35 -0.19
C ILE A 52 -3.65 0.39 -1.38
N GLY A 53 -3.19 0.04 -2.58
CA GLY A 53 -3.72 0.54 -3.85
C GLY A 53 -4.74 -0.40 -4.47
N GLN A 54 -5.09 -0.17 -5.74
CA GLN A 54 -6.06 -0.99 -6.47
C GLN A 54 -5.44 -2.32 -6.92
N ALA A 55 -4.52 -2.27 -7.86
CA ALA A 55 -3.79 -3.39 -8.44
C ALA A 55 -2.58 -2.87 -9.22
N PRO A 56 -1.59 -3.71 -9.55
CA PRO A 56 -0.53 -3.35 -10.48
C PRO A 56 -1.08 -2.89 -11.83
N GLY A 57 -0.58 -1.78 -12.38
CA GLY A 57 -0.82 -1.41 -13.77
C GLY A 57 0.11 -2.19 -14.72
N LEU A 58 -0.09 -2.05 -16.03
CA LEU A 58 0.70 -2.77 -17.03
C LEU A 58 2.21 -2.56 -16.88
N LYS A 59 2.66 -1.32 -16.66
CA LYS A 59 4.10 -1.02 -16.47
C LYS A 59 4.65 -1.68 -15.21
N VAL A 60 3.89 -1.69 -14.13
CA VAL A 60 4.26 -2.36 -12.88
C VAL A 60 4.33 -3.87 -13.09
N HIS A 61 3.35 -4.45 -13.80
CA HIS A 61 3.35 -5.86 -14.18
C HIS A 61 4.61 -6.24 -14.99
N GLN A 62 4.99 -5.41 -15.96
CA GLN A 62 6.18 -5.66 -16.80
C GLN A 62 7.49 -5.57 -16.01
N THR A 63 7.62 -4.61 -15.09
CA THR A 63 8.86 -4.37 -14.34
C THR A 63 8.97 -5.16 -13.05
N GLY A 64 7.85 -5.62 -12.48
CA GLY A 64 7.80 -6.26 -11.17
C GLY A 64 8.02 -5.32 -9.99
N ILE A 65 8.10 -4.00 -10.23
CA ILE A 65 8.37 -2.99 -9.21
C ILE A 65 7.09 -2.21 -8.91
N PRO A 66 6.54 -2.27 -7.68
CA PRO A 66 5.30 -1.60 -7.33
C PRO A 66 5.42 -0.09 -7.47
N PHE A 67 4.38 0.58 -7.96
CA PHE A 67 4.39 2.03 -8.19
C PHE A 67 5.56 2.56 -9.04
N ASN A 68 6.11 1.76 -9.97
CA ASN A 68 7.12 2.21 -10.91
C ASN A 68 6.49 2.89 -12.15
N ASP A 69 5.70 3.93 -11.90
CA ASP A 69 4.92 4.66 -12.87
C ASP A 69 4.70 6.13 -12.41
N PRO A 70 4.06 7.00 -13.22
CA PRO A 70 3.77 8.37 -12.82
C PRO A 70 2.89 8.49 -11.57
N SER A 71 2.07 7.48 -11.24
CA SER A 71 1.31 7.46 -9.99
C SER A 71 2.23 7.31 -8.78
N GLY A 72 3.24 6.45 -8.90
CA GLY A 72 4.25 6.27 -7.88
C GLY A 72 5.12 7.52 -7.68
N ASP A 73 5.47 8.24 -8.76
CA ASP A 73 6.20 9.50 -8.64
C ASP A 73 5.41 10.52 -7.80
N ARG A 74 4.12 10.68 -8.09
CA ARG A 74 3.24 11.57 -7.30
C ARG A 74 3.05 11.09 -5.86
N LEU A 75 2.90 9.78 -5.65
CA LEU A 75 2.76 9.22 -4.31
C LEU A 75 4.02 9.49 -3.46
N ARG A 76 5.21 9.27 -4.00
CA ARG A 76 6.46 9.64 -3.32
C ARG A 76 6.54 11.13 -3.02
N GLN A 77 6.11 11.98 -3.95
CA GLN A 77 6.02 13.42 -3.73
C GLN A 77 5.08 13.77 -2.57
N TRP A 78 3.89 13.15 -2.49
CA TRP A 78 2.97 13.37 -1.36
C TRP A 78 3.57 12.90 -0.04
N LEU A 79 4.31 11.80 -0.04
CA LEU A 79 4.96 11.26 1.17
C LEU A 79 6.23 12.03 1.56
N GLY A 80 6.82 12.81 0.64
CA GLY A 80 8.12 13.45 0.86
C GLY A 80 9.27 12.45 0.90
N LEU A 81 9.20 11.36 0.10
CA LEU A 81 10.15 10.26 0.12
C LEU A 81 10.95 10.16 -1.18
N ASP A 82 12.22 9.80 -1.06
CA ASP A 82 13.03 9.32 -2.16
C ASP A 82 12.68 7.87 -2.53
N LYS A 83 13.26 7.37 -3.62
CA LYS A 83 13.03 6.01 -4.10
C LYS A 83 13.59 4.96 -3.15
N ASP A 84 14.76 5.19 -2.58
CA ASP A 84 15.44 4.23 -1.73
C ASP A 84 14.64 3.96 -0.45
N THR A 85 14.15 5.01 0.18
CA THR A 85 13.27 4.90 1.35
C THR A 85 11.92 4.27 0.99
N PHE A 86 11.31 4.66 -0.14
CA PHE A 86 10.03 4.15 -0.59
C PHE A 86 10.07 2.64 -0.89
N TYR A 87 11.14 2.15 -1.47
CA TYR A 87 11.33 0.75 -1.80
C TYR A 87 12.01 -0.08 -0.70
N ASN A 88 12.33 0.52 0.44
CA ASN A 88 12.81 -0.23 1.58
C ASN A 88 11.64 -0.94 2.30
N PRO A 89 11.54 -2.30 2.24
CA PRO A 89 10.43 -3.04 2.84
C PRO A 89 10.42 -2.97 4.37
N GLU A 90 11.51 -2.58 5.01
CA GLU A 90 11.56 -2.37 6.45
C GLU A 90 10.85 -1.08 6.88
N HIS A 91 10.65 -0.14 5.96
CA HIS A 91 9.94 1.10 6.19
C HIS A 91 8.50 1.02 5.67
N ILE A 92 8.34 0.58 4.42
CA ILE A 92 7.08 0.65 3.69
C ILE A 92 6.67 -0.72 3.16
N ALA A 93 5.46 -1.12 3.49
CA ALA A 93 4.79 -2.22 2.85
C ALA A 93 3.85 -1.72 1.74
N ILE A 94 3.81 -2.43 0.62
CA ILE A 94 2.93 -2.14 -0.52
C ILE A 94 2.17 -3.42 -0.84
N MET A 95 0.87 -3.41 -0.56
CA MET A 95 -0.03 -4.55 -0.72
C MET A 95 -1.32 -4.09 -1.40
N PRO A 96 -1.39 -4.07 -2.75
CA PRO A 96 -2.62 -3.66 -3.45
C PRO A 96 -3.76 -4.65 -3.23
N MET A 97 -5.02 -4.21 -3.44
CA MET A 97 -6.22 -5.04 -3.32
C MET A 97 -6.18 -6.29 -4.19
N GLY A 98 -5.64 -6.17 -5.40
CA GLY A 98 -5.25 -7.29 -6.26
C GLY A 98 -3.74 -7.27 -6.45
N LEU A 99 -3.06 -8.38 -6.18
CA LEU A 99 -1.60 -8.47 -6.28
C LEU A 99 -1.09 -8.60 -7.72
N CYS A 100 -1.96 -8.95 -8.68
CA CYS A 100 -1.64 -9.12 -10.09
C CYS A 100 -2.31 -8.04 -10.95
N TYR A 101 -1.73 -7.78 -12.13
CA TYR A 101 -2.35 -6.91 -13.12
C TYR A 101 -3.65 -7.53 -13.66
N PRO A 102 -4.81 -6.89 -13.50
CA PRO A 102 -6.09 -7.50 -13.84
C PRO A 102 -6.41 -7.45 -15.34
N GLY A 103 -5.57 -6.81 -16.14
CA GLY A 103 -5.82 -6.59 -17.56
C GLY A 103 -6.43 -5.22 -17.86
N LYS A 104 -6.52 -4.89 -19.16
CA LYS A 104 -7.05 -3.62 -19.67
C LYS A 104 -8.55 -3.72 -19.96
N GLY A 105 -9.32 -2.81 -19.41
CA GLY A 105 -10.73 -2.62 -19.73
C GLY A 105 -10.96 -1.51 -20.77
N LYS A 106 -12.22 -1.17 -21.02
CA LYS A 106 -12.61 -0.13 -22.00
C LYS A 106 -12.13 1.28 -21.62
N THR A 107 -12.13 1.62 -20.34
CA THR A 107 -11.84 2.98 -19.84
C THR A 107 -10.60 3.06 -18.93
N GLY A 108 -9.88 1.97 -18.76
CA GLY A 108 -8.71 1.86 -17.87
C GLY A 108 -8.41 0.41 -17.57
N ASP A 109 -7.67 0.15 -16.50
CA ASP A 109 -7.44 -1.22 -16.04
C ASP A 109 -8.72 -1.80 -15.42
N LEU A 110 -8.88 -3.11 -15.53
CA LEU A 110 -9.98 -3.83 -14.90
C LEU A 110 -9.92 -3.71 -13.36
N PRO A 111 -11.02 -3.97 -12.65
CA PRO A 111 -11.05 -4.05 -11.21
C PRO A 111 -10.06 -5.11 -10.68
N PRO A 112 -9.56 -4.96 -9.44
CA PRO A 112 -8.79 -6.01 -8.80
C PRO A 112 -9.66 -7.28 -8.64
N ARG A 113 -9.04 -8.44 -8.73
CA ARG A 113 -9.74 -9.70 -8.52
C ARG A 113 -10.26 -9.78 -7.08
N PRO A 114 -11.55 -10.10 -6.89
CA PRO A 114 -12.17 -10.11 -5.55
C PRO A 114 -11.61 -11.20 -4.64
N GLU A 115 -11.05 -12.26 -5.19
CA GLU A 115 -10.47 -13.38 -4.44
C GLU A 115 -9.18 -13.02 -3.72
N CYS A 116 -8.45 -12.02 -4.23
CA CYS A 116 -7.08 -11.75 -3.84
C CYS A 116 -6.96 -11.22 -2.39
N ALA A 117 -7.70 -10.16 -2.04
CA ALA A 117 -7.62 -9.56 -0.72
C ALA A 117 -8.09 -10.50 0.41
N PRO A 118 -9.23 -11.23 0.30
CA PRO A 118 -9.62 -12.23 1.31
C PRO A 118 -8.58 -13.32 1.52
N GLN A 119 -7.87 -13.72 0.47
CA GLN A 119 -6.86 -14.77 0.54
C GLN A 119 -5.56 -14.31 1.24
N TRP A 120 -5.08 -13.09 0.92
CA TRP A 120 -3.70 -12.72 1.23
C TRP A 120 -3.55 -11.60 2.25
N HIS A 121 -4.54 -10.68 2.38
CA HIS A 121 -4.34 -9.50 3.19
C HIS A 121 -4.16 -9.82 4.67
N GLN A 122 -5.03 -10.64 5.26
CA GLN A 122 -4.92 -10.95 6.69
C GLN A 122 -3.62 -11.69 7.04
N PRO A 123 -3.21 -12.77 6.30
CA PRO A 123 -1.92 -13.42 6.56
C PRO A 123 -0.71 -12.47 6.49
N VAL A 124 -0.70 -11.53 5.55
CA VAL A 124 0.37 -10.53 5.44
C VAL A 124 0.33 -9.53 6.59
N LEU A 125 -0.86 -9.03 6.96
CA LEU A 125 -1.05 -8.10 8.07
C LEU A 125 -0.58 -8.69 9.41
N ASP A 126 -0.85 -9.97 9.66
CA ASP A 126 -0.45 -10.67 10.88
C ASP A 126 1.08 -10.71 11.07
N LEU A 127 1.83 -10.66 9.96
CA LEU A 127 3.29 -10.60 9.99
C LEU A 127 3.85 -9.18 10.13
N MET A 128 3.01 -8.14 10.06
CA MET A 128 3.41 -6.72 10.12
C MET A 128 2.85 -5.99 11.37
N PRO A 129 3.24 -6.37 12.60
CA PRO A 129 2.67 -5.82 13.83
C PRO A 129 3.02 -4.34 14.08
N ASN A 130 3.98 -3.81 13.33
CA ASN A 130 4.50 -2.45 13.55
C ASN A 130 3.84 -1.39 12.64
N ILE A 131 2.87 -1.79 11.81
CA ILE A 131 2.13 -0.83 10.97
C ILE A 131 1.33 0.12 11.87
N GLY A 132 1.72 1.38 11.86
CA GLY A 132 1.03 2.44 12.60
C GLY A 132 0.12 3.30 11.74
N MET A 133 0.34 3.29 10.42
CA MET A 133 -0.53 4.00 9.46
C MET A 133 -0.71 3.17 8.19
N THR A 134 -1.94 3.13 7.69
CA THR A 134 -2.29 2.51 6.40
C THR A 134 -2.93 3.54 5.48
N LEU A 135 -2.33 3.76 4.30
CA LEU A 135 -2.90 4.63 3.27
C LEU A 135 -3.81 3.81 2.35
N LEU A 136 -5.09 4.13 2.34
CA LEU A 136 -6.11 3.49 1.50
C LEU A 136 -6.30 4.29 0.21
N ILE A 137 -5.60 3.87 -0.84
CA ILE A 137 -5.44 4.61 -2.10
C ILE A 137 -6.51 4.20 -3.11
N GLY A 138 -7.51 5.06 -3.28
CA GLY A 138 -8.62 4.84 -4.20
C GLY A 138 -9.77 4.03 -3.60
N GLN A 139 -10.84 3.92 -4.39
CA GLN A 139 -12.13 3.43 -3.93
C GLN A 139 -12.13 1.96 -3.46
N TYR A 140 -11.38 1.09 -4.12
CA TYR A 140 -11.38 -0.35 -3.79
C TYR A 140 -10.83 -0.62 -2.38
N ALA A 141 -9.70 -0.01 -2.04
CA ALA A 141 -9.12 -0.13 -0.70
C ALA A 141 -10.04 0.48 0.37
N GLN A 142 -10.61 1.67 0.10
CA GLN A 142 -11.54 2.33 1.02
C GLN A 142 -12.82 1.50 1.25
N ASN A 143 -13.38 0.89 0.19
CA ASN A 143 -14.58 0.06 0.32
C ASN A 143 -14.33 -1.22 1.13
N TYR A 144 -13.14 -1.77 1.08
CA TYR A 144 -12.81 -3.00 1.78
C TYR A 144 -12.49 -2.75 3.26
N TYR A 145 -11.76 -1.68 3.57
CA TYR A 145 -11.23 -1.44 4.92
C TYR A 145 -12.05 -0.48 5.78
N LEU A 146 -12.86 0.39 5.17
CA LEU A 146 -13.66 1.38 5.90
C LEU A 146 -15.13 0.97 5.88
N GLN A 147 -15.61 0.53 7.03
CA GLN A 147 -17.05 0.37 7.29
C GLN A 147 -17.66 1.75 7.54
N ASP A 148 -18.94 1.92 7.21
CA ASP A 148 -19.74 3.13 7.45
C ASP A 148 -19.16 4.42 6.85
N LYS A 149 -18.35 4.29 5.78
CA LYS A 149 -17.82 5.45 5.05
C LYS A 149 -18.87 6.12 4.19
N PRO A 150 -18.72 7.41 3.85
CA PRO A 150 -19.53 8.09 2.86
C PRO A 150 -19.56 7.37 1.50
N LYS A 151 -20.61 7.62 0.70
CA LYS A 151 -20.79 6.98 -0.60
C LYS A 151 -19.72 7.35 -1.62
N THR A 152 -19.24 8.60 -1.59
CA THR A 152 -18.26 9.10 -2.57
C THR A 152 -16.85 9.09 -2.02
N LEU A 153 -15.88 8.88 -2.91
CA LEU A 153 -14.46 8.97 -2.57
C LEU A 153 -14.12 10.35 -1.99
N THR A 154 -14.64 11.42 -2.57
CA THR A 154 -14.35 12.79 -2.13
C THR A 154 -14.81 13.04 -0.69
N GLU A 155 -16.02 12.62 -0.36
CA GLU A 155 -16.54 12.75 1.02
C GLU A 155 -15.77 11.88 2.00
N THR A 156 -15.40 10.66 1.60
CA THR A 156 -14.56 9.78 2.42
C THR A 156 -13.21 10.43 2.70
N VAL A 157 -12.53 10.95 1.67
CA VAL A 157 -11.23 11.62 1.86
C VAL A 157 -11.37 12.89 2.70
N LYS A 158 -12.46 13.66 2.56
CA LYS A 158 -12.72 14.84 3.41
C LYS A 158 -12.83 14.51 4.90
N GLN A 159 -13.32 13.33 5.22
CA GLN A 159 -13.53 12.88 6.61
C GLN A 159 -12.36 12.02 7.13
N TRP A 160 -11.18 12.13 6.54
CA TRP A 160 -10.02 11.31 6.84
C TRP A 160 -9.67 11.22 8.34
N GLN A 161 -9.91 12.28 9.10
CA GLN A 161 -9.62 12.33 10.54
C GLN A 161 -10.40 11.27 11.34
N GLN A 162 -11.55 10.80 10.85
CA GLN A 162 -12.36 9.79 11.54
C GLN A 162 -11.63 8.45 11.69
N TRP A 163 -10.69 8.15 10.78
CA TRP A 163 -9.95 6.89 10.77
C TRP A 163 -8.47 7.06 11.11
N ALA A 164 -7.99 8.31 11.21
CA ALA A 164 -6.61 8.63 11.58
C ALA A 164 -6.32 8.21 13.04
N PRO A 165 -5.09 7.82 13.35
CA PRO A 165 -3.94 7.66 12.45
C PRO A 165 -3.92 6.32 11.71
N ARG A 166 -4.80 5.37 12.06
CA ARG A 166 -4.76 3.99 11.58
C ARG A 166 -4.98 3.88 10.07
N TYR A 167 -5.99 4.55 9.55
CA TYR A 167 -6.32 4.57 8.12
C TYR A 167 -6.42 5.99 7.61
N ILE A 168 -5.79 6.26 6.47
CA ILE A 168 -5.92 7.54 5.77
C ILE A 168 -6.41 7.25 4.35
N PRO A 169 -7.67 7.58 4.03
CA PRO A 169 -8.18 7.46 2.67
C PRO A 169 -7.59 8.53 1.75
N LEU A 170 -7.10 8.11 0.59
CA LEU A 170 -6.50 8.99 -0.42
C LEU A 170 -7.18 8.81 -1.78
N PRO A 171 -7.21 9.86 -2.63
CA PRO A 171 -7.48 9.67 -4.04
C PRO A 171 -6.34 8.87 -4.68
N HIS A 172 -6.60 8.22 -5.80
CA HIS A 172 -5.52 7.56 -6.53
C HIS A 172 -4.56 8.63 -7.12
N PRO A 173 -3.23 8.48 -6.96
CA PRO A 173 -2.24 9.47 -7.39
C PRO A 173 -2.04 9.53 -8.92
N SER A 174 -2.88 8.88 -9.70
CA SER A 174 -2.82 8.88 -11.16
C SER A 174 -2.90 10.30 -11.74
N PRO A 175 -2.15 10.59 -12.82
CA PRO A 175 -2.30 11.82 -13.59
C PRO A 175 -3.74 12.12 -14.03
N ARG A 176 -4.57 11.08 -14.21
CA ARG A 176 -6.00 11.22 -14.54
C ARG A 176 -6.81 11.96 -13.47
N ASN A 177 -6.34 11.99 -12.22
CA ASN A 177 -6.97 12.68 -11.11
C ASN A 177 -6.51 14.15 -10.95
N ALA A 178 -5.78 14.72 -11.91
CA ALA A 178 -5.35 16.12 -11.85
C ALA A 178 -6.52 17.10 -11.71
N ILE A 179 -7.65 16.83 -12.39
CA ILE A 179 -8.86 17.66 -12.28
C ILE A 179 -9.46 17.57 -10.87
N TRP A 180 -9.47 16.36 -10.27
CA TRP A 180 -9.95 16.16 -8.91
C TRP A 180 -9.09 16.95 -7.91
N LEU A 181 -7.77 16.86 -8.01
CA LEU A 181 -6.84 17.61 -7.16
C LEU A 181 -7.06 19.12 -7.26
N LYS A 182 -7.21 19.63 -8.50
CA LYS A 182 -7.49 21.05 -8.72
C LYS A 182 -8.81 21.50 -8.08
N LYS A 183 -9.83 20.65 -8.04
CA LYS A 183 -11.12 20.93 -7.41
C LYS A 183 -11.11 20.74 -5.89
N ASN A 184 -10.12 20.07 -5.34
CA ASN A 184 -10.02 19.72 -3.93
C ASN A 184 -8.63 20.10 -3.35
N PRO A 185 -8.25 21.40 -3.39
CA PRO A 185 -6.93 21.85 -2.95
C PRO A 185 -6.65 21.57 -1.46
N TRP A 186 -7.69 21.44 -0.65
CA TRP A 186 -7.62 21.07 0.75
C TRP A 186 -6.91 19.71 0.96
N PHE A 187 -6.92 18.81 0.00
CA PHE A 187 -6.23 17.54 0.10
C PHE A 187 -4.70 17.74 0.23
N GLU A 188 -4.13 18.58 -0.61
CA GLU A 188 -2.69 18.86 -0.58
C GLU A 188 -2.29 19.81 0.55
N SER A 189 -3.23 20.68 1.05
CA SER A 189 -2.96 21.57 2.16
C SER A 189 -3.13 20.93 3.55
N ASP A 190 -3.98 19.92 3.69
CA ASP A 190 -4.35 19.38 5.00
C ASP A 190 -3.92 17.91 5.17
N VAL A 191 -4.26 17.06 4.19
CA VAL A 191 -4.00 15.61 4.31
C VAL A 191 -2.53 15.27 4.06
N VAL A 192 -1.95 15.83 3.01
CA VAL A 192 -0.55 15.57 2.63
C VAL A 192 0.43 15.98 3.74
N PRO A 193 0.33 17.18 4.38
CA PRO A 193 1.21 17.53 5.48
C PRO A 193 1.09 16.60 6.69
N TYR A 194 -0.12 16.16 7.02
CA TYR A 194 -0.33 15.19 8.10
C TYR A 194 0.40 13.86 7.85
N ILE A 195 0.27 13.32 6.62
CA ILE A 195 0.96 12.09 6.25
C ILE A 195 2.47 12.28 6.28
N ARG A 196 2.99 13.39 5.74
CA ARG A 196 4.43 13.70 5.77
C ARG A 196 4.97 13.77 7.18
N GLN A 197 4.26 14.44 8.08
CA GLN A 197 4.65 14.52 9.48
C GLN A 197 4.77 13.12 10.10
N TYR A 198 3.78 12.26 9.86
CA TYR A 198 3.83 10.86 10.32
C TYR A 198 5.05 10.12 9.76
N VAL A 199 5.28 10.23 8.46
CA VAL A 199 6.39 9.58 7.75
C VAL A 199 7.73 10.01 8.35
N HIS A 200 7.97 11.32 8.52
CA HIS A 200 9.20 11.84 9.12
C HIS A 200 9.41 11.35 10.55
N GLN A 201 8.37 11.34 11.36
CA GLN A 201 8.47 10.94 12.77
C GLN A 201 8.73 9.43 12.96
N HIS A 202 8.19 8.56 12.07
CA HIS A 202 8.18 7.12 12.30
C HIS A 202 9.13 6.33 11.42
N LEU A 203 9.56 6.87 10.29
CA LEU A 203 10.50 6.17 9.40
C LEU A 203 11.97 6.58 9.62
N ALA A 204 12.27 7.40 10.64
CA ALA A 204 13.62 7.87 10.95
C ALA A 204 14.38 8.44 9.72
N ILE A 205 13.65 9.18 8.88
CA ILE A 205 14.23 9.84 7.72
C ILE A 205 15.09 10.99 8.24
N LYS A 206 16.38 10.94 7.96
CA LYS A 206 17.25 12.07 8.20
C LYS A 206 16.80 13.21 7.30
N ASP A 207 16.50 14.36 7.89
CA ASP A 207 16.22 15.57 7.12
C ASP A 207 17.32 15.75 6.08
N GLN A 208 16.95 15.66 4.82
CA GLN A 208 17.81 16.09 3.73
C GLN A 208 17.76 17.62 3.72
N VAL A 209 18.72 18.23 4.44
CA VAL A 209 19.01 19.66 4.38
C VAL A 209 19.60 20.02 3.03
#